data_14b086ae93f68811d79f7ba57b276f74
#
_entry.id   14b086ae93f68811d79f7ba57b276f74
#
_cell.length_a   1.000
_cell.length_b   1.000
_cell.length_c   1.000
_cell.angle_alpha   90.00
_cell.angle_beta   90.00
_cell.angle_gamma   90.00
#
_symmetry.space_group_name_H-M   'P 1'
#
loop_
_entity.id
_entity.type
_entity.pdbx_description
1 polymer ?
#
loop_
_entity_poly.entity_id
_entity_poly.type
_entity_poly.pdbx_seq_one_letter_code
_entity_poly.pdbx_strand_id
1 'polypeptide(L)'
;MNKTRPFAGFETMLALRYLRARRKSGFISVISLFSFLGIMLGVTTLIVVMSVFNGFHEELLGKILGFSGHATIYRADQNPFENYQDMAVKVSGVAGVKTVIALNEQQVMVSSLKNATGALVRGISAADLAKLPDINNKDLQTALAAPPNIDKVADLKAFDQSNGVIVGSGLAQKHQLVLGSTVSLIAPNGPDSPIGNVPHSREYQVLGIFKAGMSEYDDNVLYMPMAEAQDFFGTGNTVTSLEVMVADPDQVQGQVAAMLNASGKDMLVQTWQARNVAFFNALAVERNVVTMVLSLVVMVAALNIISGLYMLVKDKSSNIAILRTMGATRGSILRVFFMTGAAIGTLGTLAGLVLGVLICWNAENIRRGIQWISGVDPFNAQFYYLAQLPAKISYPQTFGVVLFALLISYLATIYPAWKAARLDPVEALRYE
;
A
#
# COMPACT_ATOMS: atom_id res chain seq x y z
N MET A 1 53.15 4.15 -32.82
CA MET A 1 51.69 4.06 -33.01
C MET A 1 51.05 4.94 -31.96
N ASN A 2 50.50 6.09 -32.33
CA ASN A 2 49.79 6.96 -31.40
C ASN A 2 48.58 6.23 -30.84
N LYS A 3 48.57 6.00 -29.52
CA LYS A 3 47.39 5.48 -28.80
C LYS A 3 46.25 6.48 -29.00
N THR A 4 45.24 6.10 -29.76
CA THR A 4 44.00 6.89 -29.89
C THR A 4 43.47 7.18 -28.50
N ARG A 5 43.12 8.44 -28.21
CA ARG A 5 42.52 8.80 -26.95
C ARG A 5 41.25 7.96 -26.71
N PRO A 6 41.05 7.44 -25.48
CA PRO A 6 39.81 6.74 -25.15
C PRO A 6 38.60 7.61 -25.45
N PHE A 7 37.52 7.02 -25.96
CA PHE A 7 36.28 7.71 -26.35
C PHE A 7 36.47 8.81 -27.42
N ALA A 8 37.40 8.55 -28.37
CA ALA A 8 37.62 9.44 -29.50
C ALA A 8 36.35 9.59 -30.37
N GLY A 9 36.24 10.75 -31.09
CA GLY A 9 35.04 11.04 -31.89
C GLY A 9 34.69 9.95 -32.96
N PHE A 10 35.66 9.17 -33.43
CA PHE A 10 35.36 8.07 -34.33
C PHE A 10 34.67 6.89 -33.62
N GLU A 11 34.98 6.62 -32.33
CA GLU A 11 34.36 5.53 -31.56
C GLU A 11 32.89 5.84 -31.30
N THR A 12 32.55 7.09 -30.93
CA THR A 12 31.18 7.58 -30.73
C THR A 12 30.41 7.61 -32.04
N MET A 13 31.01 8.07 -33.13
CA MET A 13 30.39 8.05 -34.44
C MET A 13 30.06 6.61 -34.91
N LEU A 14 30.96 5.65 -34.67
CA LEU A 14 30.75 4.26 -35.02
C LEU A 14 29.65 3.62 -34.17
N ALA A 15 29.62 3.89 -32.88
CA ALA A 15 28.56 3.42 -31.95
C ALA A 15 27.18 3.93 -32.39
N LEU A 16 27.06 5.24 -32.68
CA LEU A 16 25.83 5.83 -33.19
C LEU A 16 25.40 5.27 -34.55
N ARG A 17 26.37 4.97 -35.41
CA ARG A 17 26.09 4.35 -36.73
C ARG A 17 25.60 2.91 -36.59
N TYR A 18 26.04 2.16 -35.59
CA TYR A 18 25.55 0.82 -35.31
C TYR A 18 24.14 0.83 -34.71
N LEU A 19 23.76 1.87 -33.99
CA LEU A 19 22.39 2.08 -33.49
C LEU A 19 21.42 2.48 -34.61
N ARG A 20 21.93 3.23 -35.66
CA ARG A 20 21.09 3.74 -36.73
C ARG A 20 21.02 2.71 -37.87
N ALA A 21 19.91 2.00 -37.97
CA ALA A 21 19.67 0.99 -38.98
C ALA A 21 19.73 1.58 -40.42
N ARG A 22 20.51 0.99 -41.32
CA ARG A 22 20.36 1.22 -42.77
C ARG A 22 19.36 0.20 -43.35
N ARG A 23 18.51 0.64 -44.29
CA ARG A 23 17.43 -0.13 -44.95
C ARG A 23 17.82 -1.52 -45.49
N LYS A 24 19.12 -1.86 -45.65
CA LYS A 24 19.59 -3.16 -46.17
C LYS A 24 19.87 -4.24 -45.10
N SER A 25 19.81 -3.91 -43.79
CA SER A 25 20.08 -4.86 -42.68
C SER A 25 18.93 -4.90 -41.70
N GLY A 26 17.72 -5.21 -42.18
CA GLY A 26 16.49 -5.21 -41.35
C GLY A 26 16.56 -6.08 -40.11
N PHE A 27 17.28 -7.20 -40.16
CA PHE A 27 17.43 -8.16 -39.08
C PHE A 27 18.13 -7.58 -37.82
N ILE A 28 19.15 -6.73 -38.02
CA ILE A 28 19.92 -6.09 -36.93
C ILE A 28 19.08 -5.06 -36.18
N SER A 29 18.28 -4.32 -36.92
CA SER A 29 17.33 -3.35 -36.35
C SER A 29 16.30 -4.03 -35.43
N VAL A 30 15.85 -5.21 -35.83
CA VAL A 30 14.90 -6.03 -35.09
C VAL A 30 15.51 -6.51 -33.76
N ILE A 31 16.73 -7.00 -33.74
CA ILE A 31 17.39 -7.50 -32.53
C ILE A 31 17.65 -6.36 -31.51
N SER A 32 18.17 -5.23 -32.02
CA SER A 32 18.37 -4.06 -31.16
C SER A 32 17.05 -3.52 -30.61
N LEU A 33 15.97 -3.59 -31.41
CA LEU A 33 14.61 -3.22 -30.99
C LEU A 33 14.10 -4.18 -29.91
N PHE A 34 14.29 -5.49 -30.04
CA PHE A 34 13.91 -6.45 -29.00
C PHE A 34 14.65 -6.22 -27.68
N SER A 35 15.96 -5.94 -27.74
CA SER A 35 16.73 -5.58 -26.54
C SER A 35 16.21 -4.30 -25.90
N PHE A 36 15.95 -3.27 -26.69
CA PHE A 36 15.36 -2.01 -26.23
C PHE A 36 13.98 -2.22 -25.60
N LEU A 37 13.09 -2.94 -26.29
CA LEU A 37 11.74 -3.25 -25.79
C LEU A 37 11.78 -4.09 -24.50
N GLY A 38 12.69 -5.07 -24.42
CA GLY A 38 12.86 -5.89 -23.23
C GLY A 38 13.25 -5.07 -22.00
N ILE A 39 14.19 -4.12 -22.14
CA ILE A 39 14.58 -3.22 -21.05
C ILE A 39 13.44 -2.25 -20.72
N MET A 40 12.83 -1.65 -21.74
CA MET A 40 11.72 -0.72 -21.57
C MET A 40 10.57 -1.38 -20.81
N LEU A 41 10.12 -2.57 -21.25
CA LEU A 41 9.04 -3.30 -20.57
C LEU A 41 9.43 -3.73 -19.17
N GLY A 42 10.67 -4.20 -18.96
CA GLY A 42 11.16 -4.60 -17.64
C GLY A 42 11.12 -3.43 -16.65
N VAL A 43 11.65 -2.27 -17.03
CA VAL A 43 11.64 -1.05 -16.18
C VAL A 43 10.22 -0.56 -15.97
N THR A 44 9.39 -0.55 -17.02
CA THR A 44 7.97 -0.18 -16.91
C THR A 44 7.25 -1.05 -15.88
N THR A 45 7.38 -2.37 -16.00
CA THR A 45 6.75 -3.33 -15.08
C THR A 45 7.21 -3.12 -13.64
N LEU A 46 8.52 -2.91 -13.44
CA LEU A 46 9.07 -2.61 -12.11
C LEU A 46 8.41 -1.36 -11.49
N ILE A 47 8.35 -0.27 -12.23
CA ILE A 47 7.78 1.00 -11.74
C ILE A 47 6.28 0.84 -11.45
N VAL A 48 5.53 0.22 -12.36
CA VAL A 48 4.08 0.03 -12.21
C VAL A 48 3.76 -0.87 -11.02
N VAL A 49 4.40 -2.04 -10.92
CA VAL A 49 4.15 -2.98 -9.82
C VAL A 49 4.49 -2.36 -8.47
N MET A 50 5.66 -1.70 -8.35
CA MET A 50 6.04 -1.03 -7.11
C MET A 50 5.09 0.12 -6.75
N SER A 51 4.64 0.90 -7.73
CA SER A 51 3.72 2.02 -7.49
C SER A 51 2.33 1.55 -7.06
N VAL A 52 1.81 0.49 -7.67
CA VAL A 52 0.54 -0.14 -7.26
C VAL A 52 0.66 -0.73 -5.87
N PHE A 53 1.76 -1.43 -5.59
CA PHE A 53 2.02 -2.00 -4.27
C PHE A 53 2.08 -0.93 -3.17
N ASN A 54 2.81 0.16 -3.42
CA ASN A 54 2.91 1.27 -2.47
C ASN A 54 1.54 1.94 -2.24
N GLY A 55 0.78 2.16 -3.31
CA GLY A 55 -0.55 2.74 -3.21
C GLY A 55 -1.52 1.85 -2.42
N PHE A 56 -1.51 0.54 -2.70
CA PHE A 56 -2.30 -0.44 -1.96
C PHE A 56 -1.94 -0.49 -0.48
N HIS A 57 -0.65 -0.54 -0.17
CA HIS A 57 -0.16 -0.56 1.20
C HIS A 57 -0.57 0.69 1.98
N GLU A 58 -0.39 1.86 1.41
CA GLU A 58 -0.74 3.13 2.05
C GLU A 58 -2.26 3.30 2.25
N GLU A 59 -3.05 2.91 1.26
CA GLU A 59 -4.51 2.96 1.35
C GLU A 59 -5.05 2.00 2.41
N LEU A 60 -4.55 0.76 2.44
CA LEU A 60 -4.94 -0.21 3.48
C LEU A 60 -4.54 0.25 4.88
N LEU A 61 -3.29 0.72 5.03
CA LEU A 61 -2.84 1.26 6.31
C LEU A 61 -3.68 2.45 6.74
N GLY A 62 -3.97 3.38 5.82
CA GLY A 62 -4.81 4.53 6.09
C GLY A 62 -6.18 4.11 6.63
N LYS A 63 -6.80 3.09 6.04
CA LYS A 63 -8.09 2.57 6.51
C LYS A 63 -8.00 1.89 7.87
N ILE A 64 -7.02 0.99 8.06
CA ILE A 64 -6.81 0.31 9.35
C ILE A 64 -6.57 1.33 10.48
N LEU A 65 -5.75 2.35 10.22
CA LEU A 65 -5.38 3.36 11.20
C LEU A 65 -6.45 4.45 11.39
N GLY A 66 -7.35 4.62 10.42
CA GLY A 66 -8.43 5.62 10.49
C GLY A 66 -9.52 5.28 11.52
N PHE A 67 -9.78 3.98 11.75
CA PHE A 67 -10.84 3.50 12.67
C PHE A 67 -10.34 2.94 13.99
N SER A 68 -9.08 2.59 14.08
CA SER A 68 -8.46 2.05 15.29
C SER A 68 -7.33 2.95 15.76
N GLY A 69 -7.19 3.08 17.06
CA GLY A 69 -6.02 3.74 17.65
C GLY A 69 -4.71 3.07 17.22
N HIS A 70 -3.66 3.86 17.13
CA HIS A 70 -2.31 3.38 16.82
C HIS A 70 -1.72 2.52 17.94
N ALA A 71 -2.19 2.72 19.18
CA ALA A 71 -1.97 1.83 20.32
C ALA A 71 -3.25 1.76 21.15
N THR A 72 -3.45 0.62 21.79
CA THR A 72 -4.55 0.40 22.74
C THR A 72 -3.96 0.06 24.09
N ILE A 73 -4.38 0.78 25.10
CA ILE A 73 -4.00 0.56 26.50
C ILE A 73 -5.20 -0.12 27.18
N TYR A 74 -4.98 -1.27 27.75
CA TYR A 74 -6.00 -2.02 28.48
C TYR A 74 -5.37 -2.73 29.70
N ARG A 75 -6.19 -3.17 30.60
CA ARG A 75 -5.76 -3.85 31.81
C ARG A 75 -5.29 -5.27 31.49
N ALA A 76 -4.24 -5.73 32.17
CA ALA A 76 -3.64 -7.06 31.90
C ALA A 76 -4.63 -8.23 32.14
N ASP A 77 -5.56 -8.05 33.08
CA ASP A 77 -6.63 -9.02 33.37
C ASP A 77 -7.87 -8.87 32.47
N GLN A 78 -7.84 -7.95 31.50
CA GLN A 78 -8.92 -7.60 30.56
C GLN A 78 -10.21 -7.09 31.23
N ASN A 79 -10.16 -6.75 32.52
CA ASN A 79 -11.29 -6.18 33.23
C ASN A 79 -11.39 -4.66 32.96
N PRO A 80 -12.61 -4.11 32.96
CA PRO A 80 -12.79 -2.65 32.92
C PRO A 80 -12.07 -1.96 34.08
N PHE A 81 -11.62 -0.73 33.88
CA PHE A 81 -10.88 0.03 34.88
C PHE A 81 -11.47 1.45 35.10
N GLU A 82 -11.34 1.91 36.31
CA GLU A 82 -11.71 3.24 36.74
C GLU A 82 -10.58 4.26 36.53
N ASN A 83 -10.83 5.53 36.86
CA ASN A 83 -9.83 6.62 36.78
C ASN A 83 -9.20 6.81 35.38
N TYR A 84 -9.93 6.38 34.34
CA TYR A 84 -9.46 6.46 32.96
C TYR A 84 -9.22 7.90 32.48
N GLN A 85 -9.92 8.87 33.03
CA GLN A 85 -9.76 10.29 32.68
C GLN A 85 -8.38 10.82 33.08
N ASP A 86 -7.94 10.54 34.32
CA ASP A 86 -6.60 10.92 34.79
C ASP A 86 -5.51 10.19 34.02
N MET A 87 -5.74 8.93 33.70
CA MET A 87 -4.83 8.12 32.87
C MET A 87 -4.75 8.70 31.46
N ALA A 88 -5.86 9.05 30.83
CA ALA A 88 -5.89 9.67 29.50
C ALA A 88 -5.12 10.98 29.46
N VAL A 89 -5.22 11.81 30.51
CA VAL A 89 -4.44 13.05 30.64
C VAL A 89 -2.95 12.76 30.74
N LYS A 90 -2.52 11.80 31.56
CA LYS A 90 -1.10 11.40 31.68
C LYS A 90 -0.54 10.86 30.37
N VAL A 91 -1.28 9.99 29.68
CA VAL A 91 -0.89 9.41 28.39
C VAL A 91 -0.85 10.48 27.30
N SER A 92 -1.77 11.43 27.29
CA SER A 92 -1.75 12.55 26.33
C SER A 92 -0.53 13.46 26.47
N GLY A 93 0.11 13.48 27.67
CA GLY A 93 1.38 14.18 27.92
C GLY A 93 2.61 13.48 27.35
N VAL A 94 2.49 12.24 26.83
CA VAL A 94 3.62 11.53 26.23
C VAL A 94 3.97 12.15 24.88
N ALA A 95 5.27 12.37 24.66
CA ALA A 95 5.75 12.98 23.42
C ALA A 95 5.32 12.17 22.18
N GLY A 96 4.69 12.85 21.22
CA GLY A 96 4.20 12.25 19.98
C GLY A 96 2.77 11.70 20.05
N VAL A 97 2.12 11.67 21.22
CA VAL A 97 0.69 11.38 21.33
C VAL A 97 -0.12 12.60 20.87
N LYS A 98 -1.09 12.39 19.99
CA LYS A 98 -2.01 13.42 19.49
C LYS A 98 -3.33 13.40 20.24
N THR A 99 -3.88 12.20 20.44
CA THR A 99 -5.25 12.04 20.96
C THR A 99 -5.31 10.74 21.75
N VAL A 100 -6.03 10.78 22.86
CA VAL A 100 -6.41 9.61 23.65
C VAL A 100 -7.94 9.56 23.70
N ILE A 101 -8.50 8.40 23.39
CA ILE A 101 -9.95 8.16 23.32
C ILE A 101 -10.27 7.03 24.29
N ALA A 102 -11.21 7.27 25.19
CA ALA A 102 -11.69 6.26 26.11
C ALA A 102 -12.83 5.46 25.47
N LEU A 103 -12.78 4.12 25.57
CA LEU A 103 -13.77 3.22 25.01
C LEU A 103 -14.27 2.19 26.02
N ASN A 104 -15.57 1.94 25.99
CA ASN A 104 -16.17 0.76 26.61
C ASN A 104 -16.62 -0.20 25.52
N GLU A 105 -15.77 -1.18 25.22
CA GLU A 105 -15.98 -2.12 24.11
C GLU A 105 -16.50 -3.45 24.65
N GLN A 106 -17.66 -3.90 24.14
CA GLN A 106 -18.20 -5.23 24.46
C GLN A 106 -18.93 -5.84 23.27
N GLN A 107 -18.92 -7.16 23.23
CA GLN A 107 -19.63 -7.92 22.19
C GLN A 107 -21.11 -8.07 22.57
N VAL A 108 -21.96 -7.86 21.57
CA VAL A 108 -23.40 -8.05 21.66
C VAL A 108 -23.93 -8.86 20.49
N MET A 109 -25.13 -9.39 20.63
CA MET A 109 -25.91 -9.86 19.51
C MET A 109 -26.88 -8.75 19.10
N VAL A 110 -26.78 -8.34 17.84
CA VAL A 110 -27.74 -7.43 17.21
C VAL A 110 -28.87 -8.26 16.65
N SER A 111 -30.08 -8.00 17.07
CA SER A 111 -31.28 -8.71 16.63
C SER A 111 -32.25 -7.77 15.94
N SER A 112 -32.75 -8.19 14.80
CA SER A 112 -33.87 -7.58 14.08
C SER A 112 -34.92 -8.64 13.76
N LEU A 113 -36.05 -8.24 13.17
CA LEU A 113 -37.16 -9.15 12.87
C LEU A 113 -36.77 -10.37 12.04
N LYS A 114 -35.66 -10.34 11.29
CA LYS A 114 -35.26 -11.40 10.34
C LYS A 114 -33.88 -11.99 10.60
N ASN A 115 -33.00 -11.25 11.24
CA ASN A 115 -31.58 -11.62 11.36
C ASN A 115 -31.08 -11.39 12.79
N ALA A 116 -30.11 -12.22 13.20
CA ALA A 116 -29.32 -12.03 14.40
C ALA A 116 -27.85 -12.19 14.08
N THR A 117 -27.02 -11.22 14.41
CA THR A 117 -25.56 -11.24 14.14
C THR A 117 -24.79 -10.72 15.34
N GLY A 118 -23.57 -11.21 15.56
CA GLY A 118 -22.65 -10.64 16.52
C GLY A 118 -22.17 -9.26 16.07
N ALA A 119 -22.03 -8.33 17.02
CA ALA A 119 -21.44 -7.03 16.78
C ALA A 119 -20.64 -6.55 17.98
N LEU A 120 -19.74 -5.60 17.78
CA LEU A 120 -18.97 -4.91 18.79
C LEU A 120 -19.60 -3.54 19.06
N VAL A 121 -20.08 -3.35 20.28
CA VAL A 121 -20.49 -2.03 20.78
C VAL A 121 -19.27 -1.28 21.24
N ARG A 122 -19.13 -0.04 20.79
CA ARG A 122 -18.14 0.92 21.25
C ARG A 122 -18.83 2.06 21.98
N GLY A 123 -18.84 2.01 23.31
CA GLY A 123 -19.26 3.12 24.15
C GLY A 123 -18.22 4.24 24.10
N ILE A 124 -18.63 5.43 23.64
CA ILE A 124 -17.74 6.57 23.42
C ILE A 124 -18.44 7.87 23.76
N SER A 125 -17.68 8.88 24.25
CA SER A 125 -18.21 10.23 24.42
C SER A 125 -18.36 10.97 23.09
N ALA A 126 -19.32 11.89 22.98
CA ALA A 126 -19.48 12.72 21.79
C ALA A 126 -18.21 13.51 21.46
N ALA A 127 -17.49 13.98 22.48
CA ALA A 127 -16.23 14.72 22.34
C ALA A 127 -15.12 13.84 21.73
N ASP A 128 -15.07 12.56 22.07
CA ASP A 128 -14.09 11.61 21.54
C ASP A 128 -14.50 11.07 20.19
N LEU A 129 -15.80 10.87 19.96
CA LEU A 129 -16.35 10.50 18.65
C LEU A 129 -15.97 11.53 17.57
N ALA A 130 -16.02 12.82 17.92
CA ALA A 130 -15.61 13.91 17.02
C ALA A 130 -14.12 13.92 16.66
N LYS A 131 -13.27 13.22 17.43
CA LYS A 131 -11.82 13.13 17.18
C LYS A 131 -11.45 12.00 16.24
N LEU A 132 -12.35 11.05 15.94
CA LEU A 132 -12.12 9.95 15.04
C LEU A 132 -12.04 10.48 13.59
N PRO A 133 -10.92 10.24 12.86
CA PRO A 133 -10.64 10.89 11.56
C PRO A 133 -11.70 10.58 10.51
N ASP A 134 -12.20 9.36 10.47
CA ASP A 134 -13.10 8.90 9.40
C ASP A 134 -14.59 9.08 9.74
N ILE A 135 -14.92 9.29 11.00
CA ILE A 135 -16.29 9.64 11.42
C ILE A 135 -16.59 11.12 11.13
N ASN A 136 -15.56 11.96 11.05
CA ASN A 136 -15.70 13.37 10.66
C ASN A 136 -15.78 13.56 9.13
N ASN A 137 -15.87 12.46 8.36
CA ASN A 137 -16.01 12.48 6.92
C ASN A 137 -17.43 12.88 6.49
N LYS A 138 -17.54 13.51 5.31
CA LYS A 138 -18.81 14.02 4.75
C LYS A 138 -19.96 12.99 4.73
N ASP A 139 -19.65 11.71 4.69
CA ASP A 139 -20.64 10.63 4.63
C ASP A 139 -21.37 10.40 5.96
N LEU A 140 -20.69 10.57 7.10
CA LEU A 140 -21.36 10.54 8.41
C LEU A 140 -22.13 11.84 8.66
N GLN A 141 -21.55 12.98 8.28
CA GLN A 141 -22.25 14.27 8.38
C GLN A 141 -23.54 14.30 7.55
N THR A 142 -23.58 13.58 6.43
CA THR A 142 -24.77 13.44 5.60
C THR A 142 -25.78 12.48 6.23
N ALA A 143 -25.34 11.45 6.93
CA ALA A 143 -26.20 10.50 7.63
C ALA A 143 -26.77 11.08 8.94
N LEU A 144 -26.01 11.91 9.64
CA LEU A 144 -26.48 12.66 10.80
C LEU A 144 -27.28 13.93 10.42
N ALA A 145 -27.19 14.38 9.17
CA ALA A 145 -27.82 15.62 8.67
C ALA A 145 -29.24 15.45 8.08
N ALA A 146 -29.84 14.28 8.19
CA ALA A 146 -31.23 14.07 7.75
C ALA A 146 -32.05 13.40 8.86
N PRO A 147 -32.64 14.15 9.74
CA PRO A 147 -33.86 14.92 9.57
C PRO A 147 -33.69 16.42 9.89
N PRO A 148 -34.71 17.25 9.64
CA PRO A 148 -34.56 18.68 9.44
C PRO A 148 -34.14 19.39 10.73
N ASN A 149 -32.99 20.07 10.72
CA ASN A 149 -32.45 20.99 11.73
C ASN A 149 -31.29 20.49 12.60
N ILE A 150 -30.31 19.81 12.05
CA ILE A 150 -29.13 19.50 12.84
C ILE A 150 -27.89 20.26 12.29
N ASP A 151 -27.50 21.34 12.96
CA ASP A 151 -26.28 22.12 12.70
C ASP A 151 -25.04 21.47 13.34
N LYS A 152 -23.98 21.41 12.58
CA LYS A 152 -22.78 20.56 12.55
C LYS A 152 -21.97 20.25 13.82
N VAL A 153 -22.25 20.83 14.99
CA VAL A 153 -21.50 20.58 16.25
C VAL A 153 -22.43 20.51 17.48
N ALA A 154 -23.61 21.08 17.41
CA ALA A 154 -24.58 21.08 18.50
C ALA A 154 -25.16 19.68 18.77
N ASP A 155 -25.21 18.85 17.74
CA ASP A 155 -25.95 17.59 17.76
C ASP A 155 -25.13 16.39 18.27
N LEU A 156 -23.79 16.44 18.19
CA LEU A 156 -22.95 15.48 18.90
C LEU A 156 -23.15 15.56 20.43
N LYS A 157 -23.53 16.70 20.97
CA LYS A 157 -23.93 16.81 22.40
C LYS A 157 -25.25 16.11 22.70
N ALA A 158 -26.16 16.08 21.72
CA ALA A 158 -27.40 15.33 21.83
C ALA A 158 -27.14 13.81 21.83
N PHE A 159 -26.04 13.35 21.22
CA PHE A 159 -25.63 11.94 21.27
C PHE A 159 -25.40 11.46 22.68
N ASP A 160 -24.64 12.20 23.53
CA ASP A 160 -24.34 11.77 24.90
C ASP A 160 -25.60 11.69 25.80
N GLN A 161 -26.69 12.34 25.44
CA GLN A 161 -27.95 12.32 26.17
C GLN A 161 -29.02 11.43 25.53
N SER A 162 -28.68 10.74 24.43
CA SER A 162 -29.62 9.92 23.69
C SER A 162 -29.54 8.44 24.09
N ASN A 163 -30.64 7.73 23.92
CA ASN A 163 -30.70 6.27 23.99
C ASN A 163 -30.66 5.70 22.57
N GLY A 164 -29.69 6.14 21.78
CA GLY A 164 -29.59 5.71 20.39
C GLY A 164 -28.18 5.24 20.02
N VAL A 165 -28.07 4.63 18.85
CA VAL A 165 -26.85 4.03 18.34
C VAL A 165 -26.53 4.51 16.94
N ILE A 166 -25.24 4.56 16.63
CA ILE A 166 -24.74 4.79 15.27
C ILE A 166 -24.20 3.46 14.75
N VAL A 167 -24.73 2.99 13.64
CA VAL A 167 -24.50 1.62 13.11
C VAL A 167 -23.63 1.65 11.87
N GLY A 168 -22.77 0.65 11.68
CA GLY A 168 -22.03 0.51 10.43
C GLY A 168 -22.95 0.20 9.24
N SER A 169 -22.59 0.68 8.05
CA SER A 169 -23.42 0.58 6.83
C SER A 169 -23.71 -0.86 6.41
N GLY A 170 -22.77 -1.78 6.60
CA GLY A 170 -22.96 -3.19 6.30
C GLY A 170 -23.90 -3.87 7.30
N LEU A 171 -23.79 -3.54 8.59
CA LEU A 171 -24.71 -4.01 9.64
C LEU A 171 -26.13 -3.48 9.38
N ALA A 172 -26.25 -2.20 9.01
CA ALA A 172 -27.53 -1.60 8.66
C ALA A 172 -28.17 -2.29 7.46
N GLN A 173 -27.41 -2.62 6.43
CA GLN A 173 -27.88 -3.34 5.26
C GLN A 173 -28.33 -4.77 5.60
N LYS A 174 -27.55 -5.52 6.40
CA LYS A 174 -27.89 -6.89 6.83
C LYS A 174 -29.19 -6.95 7.62
N HIS A 175 -29.43 -5.97 8.46
CA HIS A 175 -30.60 -5.91 9.32
C HIS A 175 -31.72 -5.03 8.76
N GLN A 176 -31.58 -4.47 7.55
CA GLN A 176 -32.54 -3.56 6.90
C GLN A 176 -32.86 -2.34 7.77
N LEU A 177 -31.85 -1.82 8.49
CA LEU A 177 -31.99 -0.66 9.36
C LEU A 177 -31.90 0.64 8.54
N VAL A 178 -32.74 1.57 8.89
CA VAL A 178 -32.72 2.94 8.37
C VAL A 178 -32.68 3.94 9.53
N LEU A 179 -32.37 5.19 9.25
CA LEU A 179 -32.38 6.25 10.29
C LEU A 179 -33.74 6.28 10.98
N GLY A 180 -33.72 6.31 12.32
CA GLY A 180 -34.91 6.31 13.15
C GLY A 180 -35.55 4.94 13.39
N SER A 181 -35.08 3.86 12.74
CA SER A 181 -35.55 2.51 13.07
C SER A 181 -35.02 2.04 14.42
N THR A 182 -35.69 1.03 15.00
CA THR A 182 -35.30 0.41 16.27
C THR A 182 -34.53 -0.87 16.03
N VAL A 183 -33.46 -1.08 16.80
CA VAL A 183 -32.64 -2.29 16.81
C VAL A 183 -32.53 -2.84 18.24
N SER A 184 -32.66 -4.14 18.40
CA SER A 184 -32.49 -4.81 19.71
C SER A 184 -31.06 -5.28 19.88
N LEU A 185 -30.42 -4.85 20.95
CA LEU A 185 -29.08 -5.31 21.37
C LEU A 185 -29.23 -6.26 22.55
N ILE A 186 -28.57 -7.40 22.49
CA ILE A 186 -28.57 -8.44 23.52
C ILE A 186 -27.14 -8.61 24.01
N ALA A 187 -26.88 -8.21 25.26
CA ALA A 187 -25.63 -8.49 25.94
C ALA A 187 -25.66 -9.90 26.51
N PRO A 188 -24.68 -10.76 26.23
CA PRO A 188 -24.62 -12.11 26.78
C PRO A 188 -24.39 -12.09 28.30
N ASN A 189 -23.66 -11.11 28.78
CA ASN A 189 -23.40 -10.84 30.20
C ASN A 189 -24.12 -9.56 30.57
N GLY A 190 -25.29 -9.66 31.20
CA GLY A 190 -25.99 -8.51 31.76
C GLY A 190 -25.43 -8.11 33.14
N PRO A 191 -26.00 -7.08 33.76
CA PRO A 191 -25.65 -6.70 35.11
C PRO A 191 -25.77 -7.86 36.09
N ASP A 192 -24.89 -7.90 37.10
CA ASP A 192 -24.93 -8.94 38.14
C ASP A 192 -26.31 -9.00 38.79
N SER A 193 -26.93 -10.15 38.72
CA SER A 193 -28.23 -10.45 39.32
C SER A 193 -28.08 -11.51 40.40
N PRO A 194 -28.98 -11.58 41.40
CA PRO A 194 -28.95 -12.63 42.40
C PRO A 194 -29.08 -14.08 41.85
N ILE A 195 -29.46 -14.19 40.60
CA ILE A 195 -29.65 -15.49 39.89
C ILE A 195 -28.45 -15.76 38.94
N GLY A 196 -27.41 -14.94 38.96
CA GLY A 196 -26.27 -15.03 38.05
C GLY A 196 -26.40 -14.06 36.85
N ASN A 197 -25.43 -14.14 35.92
CA ASN A 197 -25.45 -13.32 34.70
C ASN A 197 -26.57 -13.77 33.76
N VAL A 198 -27.57 -12.92 33.60
CA VAL A 198 -28.68 -13.17 32.68
C VAL A 198 -28.51 -12.28 31.45
N PRO A 199 -28.68 -12.81 30.21
CA PRO A 199 -28.66 -12.00 29.03
C PRO A 199 -29.61 -10.81 29.14
N HIS A 200 -29.09 -9.61 28.87
CA HIS A 200 -29.85 -8.38 28.93
C HIS A 200 -30.16 -7.87 27.53
N SER A 201 -31.41 -7.52 27.26
CA SER A 201 -31.85 -7.01 25.98
C SER A 201 -32.45 -5.64 26.13
N ARG A 202 -32.05 -4.70 25.26
CA ARG A 202 -32.61 -3.35 25.21
C ARG A 202 -32.75 -2.90 23.74
N GLU A 203 -33.77 -2.12 23.47
CA GLU A 203 -34.01 -1.56 22.15
C GLU A 203 -33.42 -0.15 22.04
N TYR A 204 -32.77 0.13 20.91
CA TYR A 204 -32.11 1.39 20.62
C TYR A 204 -32.56 1.95 19.29
N GLN A 205 -32.69 3.28 19.23
CA GLN A 205 -32.97 3.95 17.98
C GLN A 205 -31.70 4.19 17.17
N VAL A 206 -31.73 3.92 15.86
CA VAL A 206 -30.63 4.20 14.93
C VAL A 206 -30.57 5.71 14.65
N LEU A 207 -29.59 6.38 15.23
CA LEU A 207 -29.35 7.82 15.07
C LEU A 207 -28.53 8.15 13.83
N GLY A 208 -27.68 7.22 13.39
CA GLY A 208 -26.79 7.42 12.26
C GLY A 208 -26.31 6.09 11.66
N ILE A 209 -25.86 6.16 10.43
CA ILE A 209 -25.23 5.04 9.74
C ILE A 209 -23.88 5.53 9.21
N PHE A 210 -22.77 4.94 9.68
CA PHE A 210 -21.44 5.29 9.22
C PHE A 210 -20.93 4.29 8.18
N LYS A 211 -20.00 4.74 7.35
CA LYS A 211 -19.31 3.91 6.36
C LYS A 211 -17.80 4.09 6.47
N ALA A 212 -17.12 3.07 7.01
CA ALA A 212 -15.67 3.00 7.11
C ALA A 212 -14.99 2.64 5.79
N GLY A 213 -15.73 1.97 4.91
CA GLY A 213 -15.19 1.37 3.70
C GLY A 213 -14.36 0.11 3.97
N MET A 214 -14.49 -0.47 5.16
CA MET A 214 -13.94 -1.77 5.54
C MET A 214 -15.07 -2.63 6.12
N SER A 215 -15.31 -3.80 5.52
CA SER A 215 -16.39 -4.70 5.95
C SER A 215 -16.26 -5.11 7.41
N GLU A 216 -15.04 -5.20 7.94
CA GLU A 216 -14.81 -5.55 9.36
C GLU A 216 -15.47 -4.54 10.31
N TYR A 217 -15.41 -3.26 10.00
CA TYR A 217 -16.06 -2.21 10.79
C TYR A 217 -17.51 -1.97 10.35
N ASP A 218 -17.75 -1.88 9.05
CA ASP A 218 -19.08 -1.60 8.52
C ASP A 218 -20.11 -2.69 8.86
N ASP A 219 -19.66 -3.94 8.98
CA ASP A 219 -20.50 -5.10 9.21
C ASP A 219 -20.69 -5.47 10.69
N ASN A 220 -19.79 -5.02 11.56
CA ASN A 220 -19.69 -5.56 12.92
C ASN A 220 -19.60 -4.52 14.03
N VAL A 221 -19.45 -3.21 13.74
CA VAL A 221 -19.26 -2.19 14.76
C VAL A 221 -20.47 -1.26 14.84
N LEU A 222 -20.81 -0.88 16.07
CA LEU A 222 -21.77 0.18 16.37
C LEU A 222 -21.25 1.05 17.53
N TYR A 223 -21.57 2.34 17.47
CA TYR A 223 -21.22 3.30 18.52
C TYR A 223 -22.44 3.63 19.38
N MET A 224 -22.23 3.74 20.67
CA MET A 224 -23.22 4.05 21.69
C MET A 224 -22.67 5.15 22.61
N PRO A 225 -23.49 6.04 23.17
CA PRO A 225 -23.03 6.98 24.20
C PRO A 225 -22.34 6.25 25.36
N MET A 226 -21.23 6.81 25.86
CA MET A 226 -20.43 6.17 26.91
C MET A 226 -21.28 5.83 28.17
N ALA A 227 -22.08 6.77 28.63
CA ALA A 227 -22.92 6.57 29.81
C ALA A 227 -23.96 5.45 29.60
N GLU A 228 -24.55 5.39 28.41
CA GLU A 228 -25.53 4.35 28.07
C GLU A 228 -24.86 2.98 27.96
N ALA A 229 -23.65 2.91 27.37
CA ALA A 229 -22.87 1.67 27.31
C ALA A 229 -22.52 1.15 28.72
N GLN A 230 -22.10 2.06 29.61
CA GLN A 230 -21.77 1.72 30.99
C GLN A 230 -23.00 1.20 31.77
N ASP A 231 -24.19 1.80 31.54
CA ASP A 231 -25.46 1.34 32.14
C ASP A 231 -25.91 0.01 31.55
N PHE A 232 -25.88 -0.12 30.21
CA PHE A 232 -26.34 -1.31 29.53
C PHE A 232 -25.50 -2.57 29.88
N PHE A 233 -24.17 -2.41 30.02
CA PHE A 233 -23.29 -3.48 30.42
C PHE A 233 -23.10 -3.63 31.96
N GLY A 234 -23.64 -2.75 32.74
CA GLY A 234 -23.51 -2.74 34.20
C GLY A 234 -22.07 -2.51 34.69
N THR A 235 -21.25 -1.84 33.91
CA THR A 235 -19.82 -1.64 34.21
C THR A 235 -19.55 -0.43 35.12
N GLY A 236 -20.56 0.38 35.43
CA GLY A 236 -20.39 1.63 36.18
C GLY A 236 -19.47 2.60 35.43
N ASN A 237 -18.84 3.52 36.19
CA ASN A 237 -17.94 4.52 35.57
C ASN A 237 -16.56 3.96 35.22
N THR A 238 -16.54 2.92 34.38
CA THR A 238 -15.32 2.26 33.92
C THR A 238 -15.23 2.24 32.39
N VAL A 239 -14.03 1.99 31.87
CA VAL A 239 -13.77 1.75 30.45
C VAL A 239 -12.97 0.46 30.28
N THR A 240 -13.07 -0.14 29.11
CA THR A 240 -12.31 -1.35 28.78
C THR A 240 -10.94 -1.04 28.20
N SER A 241 -10.81 0.12 27.52
CA SER A 241 -9.58 0.48 26.85
C SER A 241 -9.43 2.00 26.63
N LEU A 242 -8.16 2.43 26.44
CA LEU A 242 -7.83 3.74 25.89
C LEU A 242 -7.19 3.53 24.53
N GLU A 243 -7.78 4.08 23.49
CA GLU A 243 -7.15 4.15 22.17
C GLU A 243 -6.28 5.39 22.05
N VAL A 244 -5.04 5.21 21.63
CA VAL A 244 -4.04 6.28 21.52
C VAL A 244 -3.69 6.50 20.05
N MET A 245 -3.86 7.72 19.59
CA MET A 245 -3.42 8.16 18.27
C MET A 245 -2.11 8.94 18.41
N VAL A 246 -1.08 8.54 17.66
CA VAL A 246 0.23 9.19 17.65
C VAL A 246 0.46 9.96 16.35
N ALA A 247 1.46 10.83 16.34
CA ALA A 247 1.80 11.65 15.18
C ALA A 247 2.29 10.81 14.00
N ASP A 248 3.10 9.80 14.30
CA ASP A 248 3.68 8.87 13.33
C ASP A 248 3.36 7.43 13.77
N PRO A 249 2.38 6.76 13.11
CA PRO A 249 1.98 5.40 13.45
C PRO A 249 3.11 4.37 13.33
N ASP A 250 4.07 4.60 12.43
CA ASP A 250 5.18 3.67 12.21
C ASP A 250 6.18 3.67 13.39
N GLN A 251 6.25 4.78 14.12
CA GLN A 251 7.14 4.96 15.27
C GLN A 251 6.47 4.66 16.63
N VAL A 252 5.23 4.22 16.65
CA VAL A 252 4.47 3.97 17.90
C VAL A 252 5.19 3.01 18.85
N GLN A 253 5.95 2.04 18.31
CA GLN A 253 6.71 1.07 19.10
C GLN A 253 7.74 1.73 20.03
N GLY A 254 8.36 2.82 19.60
CA GLY A 254 9.31 3.60 20.43
C GLY A 254 8.64 4.33 21.60
N GLN A 255 7.31 4.53 21.54
CA GLN A 255 6.55 5.25 22.56
C GLN A 255 5.87 4.32 23.58
N VAL A 256 5.86 2.99 23.32
CA VAL A 256 5.21 1.98 24.19
C VAL A 256 5.69 2.08 25.64
N ALA A 257 7.00 2.16 25.86
CA ALA A 257 7.56 2.23 27.21
C ALA A 257 7.12 3.51 27.97
N ALA A 258 7.05 4.65 27.27
CA ALA A 258 6.59 5.90 27.84
C ALA A 258 5.07 5.86 28.16
N MET A 259 4.26 5.30 27.27
CA MET A 259 2.83 5.08 27.48
C MET A 259 2.59 4.14 28.68
N LEU A 260 3.33 3.04 28.77
CA LEU A 260 3.23 2.09 29.86
C LEU A 260 3.58 2.74 31.22
N ASN A 261 4.64 3.55 31.26
CA ASN A 261 5.01 4.29 32.48
C ASN A 261 3.93 5.32 32.89
N ALA A 262 3.27 5.93 31.90
CA ALA A 262 2.19 6.90 32.17
C ALA A 262 0.88 6.21 32.60
N SER A 263 0.60 5.00 32.12
CA SER A 263 -0.65 4.28 32.41
C SER A 263 -0.61 3.43 33.68
N GLY A 264 0.58 2.99 34.15
CA GLY A 264 0.72 2.22 35.38
C GLY A 264 1.12 0.74 35.14
N LYS A 265 1.45 0.04 36.24
CA LYS A 265 2.06 -1.31 36.18
C LYS A 265 1.11 -2.42 35.76
N ASP A 266 -0.20 -2.24 35.96
CA ASP A 266 -1.20 -3.27 35.66
C ASP A 266 -1.79 -3.14 34.25
N MET A 267 -1.24 -2.21 33.46
CA MET A 267 -1.72 -1.93 32.11
C MET A 267 -0.81 -2.55 31.08
N LEU A 268 -1.38 -2.92 29.94
CA LEU A 268 -0.70 -3.38 28.73
C LEU A 268 -0.92 -2.39 27.60
N VAL A 269 0.10 -2.21 26.80
CA VAL A 269 0.04 -1.38 25.60
C VAL A 269 0.22 -2.29 24.38
N GLN A 270 -0.82 -2.44 23.59
CA GLN A 270 -0.80 -3.18 22.34
C GLN A 270 -0.79 -2.22 21.17
N THR A 271 0.26 -2.26 20.36
CA THR A 271 0.34 -1.46 19.14
C THR A 271 -0.51 -2.04 18.02
N TRP A 272 -0.88 -1.22 17.04
CA TRP A 272 -1.62 -1.65 15.87
C TRP A 272 -0.88 -2.76 15.08
N GLN A 273 0.47 -2.71 15.03
CA GLN A 273 1.28 -3.77 14.43
C GLN A 273 1.11 -5.10 15.19
N ALA A 274 1.16 -5.04 16.53
CA ALA A 274 1.01 -6.23 17.36
C ALA A 274 -0.41 -6.84 17.27
N ARG A 275 -1.43 -6.00 17.09
CA ARG A 275 -2.81 -6.45 16.88
C ARG A 275 -3.01 -7.13 15.52
N ASN A 276 -2.27 -6.67 14.50
CA ASN A 276 -2.39 -7.14 13.12
C ASN A 276 -1.18 -7.96 12.65
N VAL A 277 -0.56 -8.78 13.53
CA VAL A 277 0.65 -9.56 13.21
C VAL A 277 0.49 -10.43 11.97
N ALA A 278 -0.67 -11.09 11.82
CA ALA A 278 -0.94 -11.94 10.66
C ALA A 278 -0.93 -11.14 9.36
N PHE A 279 -1.50 -9.94 9.36
CA PHE A 279 -1.50 -9.02 8.23
C PHE A 279 -0.08 -8.54 7.88
N PHE A 280 0.70 -8.13 8.89
CA PHE A 280 2.10 -7.73 8.67
C PHE A 280 2.98 -8.85 8.16
N ASN A 281 2.80 -10.06 8.68
CA ASN A 281 3.50 -11.23 8.17
C ASN A 281 3.13 -11.52 6.71
N ALA A 282 1.86 -11.39 6.35
CA ALA A 282 1.42 -11.52 4.97
C ALA A 282 2.07 -10.47 4.06
N LEU A 283 2.10 -9.19 4.47
CA LEU A 283 2.75 -8.12 3.72
C LEU A 283 4.28 -8.33 3.60
N ALA A 284 4.94 -8.86 4.64
CA ALA A 284 6.36 -9.16 4.58
C ALA A 284 6.66 -10.29 3.59
N VAL A 285 5.86 -11.35 3.60
CA VAL A 285 5.95 -12.45 2.62
C VAL A 285 5.68 -11.94 1.21
N GLU A 286 4.63 -11.16 1.01
CA GLU A 286 4.29 -10.56 -0.27
C GLU A 286 5.42 -9.70 -0.82
N ARG A 287 6.02 -8.83 0.00
CA ARG A 287 7.18 -8.01 -0.37
C ARG A 287 8.36 -8.86 -0.84
N ASN A 288 8.65 -9.97 -0.16
CA ASN A 288 9.72 -10.88 -0.54
C ASN A 288 9.42 -11.56 -1.89
N VAL A 289 8.19 -12.02 -2.11
CA VAL A 289 7.75 -12.64 -3.36
C VAL A 289 7.82 -11.63 -4.51
N VAL A 290 7.32 -10.41 -4.31
CA VAL A 290 7.41 -9.33 -5.31
C VAL A 290 8.87 -9.05 -5.65
N THR A 291 9.75 -8.92 -4.65
CA THR A 291 11.19 -8.69 -4.87
C THR A 291 11.82 -9.83 -5.67
N MET A 292 11.46 -11.08 -5.39
CA MET A 292 11.95 -12.25 -6.13
C MET A 292 11.48 -12.23 -7.60
N VAL A 293 10.20 -11.96 -7.84
CA VAL A 293 9.64 -11.84 -9.21
C VAL A 293 10.29 -10.69 -9.97
N LEU A 294 10.48 -9.54 -9.33
CA LEU A 294 11.14 -8.39 -9.94
C LEU A 294 12.60 -8.70 -10.28
N SER A 295 13.31 -9.42 -9.41
CA SER A 295 14.69 -9.87 -9.69
C SER A 295 14.75 -10.79 -10.92
N LEU A 296 13.74 -11.66 -11.09
CA LEU A 296 13.62 -12.52 -12.28
C LEU A 296 13.40 -11.69 -13.55
N VAL A 297 12.52 -10.68 -13.51
CA VAL A 297 12.27 -9.77 -14.64
C VAL A 297 13.56 -9.05 -15.07
N VAL A 298 14.34 -8.57 -14.10
CA VAL A 298 15.64 -7.93 -14.37
C VAL A 298 16.64 -8.90 -14.97
N MET A 299 16.67 -10.13 -14.48
CA MET A 299 17.54 -11.19 -15.04
C MET A 299 17.19 -11.47 -16.51
N VAL A 300 15.91 -11.57 -16.85
CA VAL A 300 15.44 -11.74 -18.24
C VAL A 300 15.84 -10.54 -19.09
N ALA A 301 15.70 -9.32 -18.58
CA ALA A 301 16.15 -8.12 -19.31
C ALA A 301 17.66 -8.13 -19.56
N ALA A 302 18.48 -8.54 -18.58
CA ALA A 302 19.92 -8.70 -18.74
C ALA A 302 20.30 -9.75 -19.80
N LEU A 303 19.62 -10.90 -19.79
CA LEU A 303 19.83 -11.95 -20.81
C LEU A 303 19.44 -11.46 -22.21
N ASN A 304 18.38 -10.67 -22.34
CA ASN A 304 17.99 -10.06 -23.61
C ASN A 304 19.06 -9.11 -24.14
N ILE A 305 19.70 -8.31 -23.27
CA ILE A 305 20.82 -7.43 -23.64
C ILE A 305 22.01 -8.25 -24.13
N ILE A 306 22.40 -9.27 -23.35
CA ILE A 306 23.52 -10.13 -23.68
C ILE A 306 23.29 -10.82 -25.06
N SER A 307 22.12 -11.42 -25.25
CA SER A 307 21.75 -12.12 -26.48
C SER A 307 21.69 -11.18 -27.68
N GLY A 308 21.08 -10.01 -27.52
CA GLY A 308 20.97 -9.01 -28.58
C GLY A 308 22.32 -8.44 -29.00
N LEU A 309 23.18 -8.09 -28.04
CA LEU A 309 24.53 -7.63 -28.36
C LEU A 309 25.43 -8.73 -28.91
N TYR A 310 25.30 -9.95 -28.43
CA TYR A 310 26.05 -11.08 -28.98
C TYR A 310 25.71 -11.30 -30.45
N MET A 311 24.42 -11.26 -30.79
CA MET A 311 23.99 -11.38 -32.18
C MET A 311 24.45 -10.20 -33.03
N LEU A 312 24.41 -8.97 -32.51
CA LEU A 312 24.95 -7.78 -33.17
C LEU A 312 26.45 -7.93 -33.45
N VAL A 313 27.23 -8.46 -32.49
CA VAL A 313 28.67 -8.72 -32.66
C VAL A 313 28.90 -9.76 -33.76
N LYS A 314 28.13 -10.87 -33.78
CA LYS A 314 28.24 -11.91 -34.78
C LYS A 314 27.94 -11.37 -36.18
N ASP A 315 26.91 -10.59 -36.35
CA ASP A 315 26.52 -9.99 -37.62
C ASP A 315 27.54 -8.93 -38.13
N LYS A 316 28.21 -8.25 -37.20
CA LYS A 316 29.24 -7.25 -37.54
C LYS A 316 30.68 -7.82 -37.53
N SER A 317 30.86 -9.14 -37.45
CA SER A 317 32.17 -9.76 -37.31
C SER A 317 33.12 -9.39 -38.49
N SER A 318 32.65 -9.40 -39.72
CA SER A 318 33.45 -8.99 -40.92
C SER A 318 33.85 -7.50 -40.82
N ASN A 319 32.91 -6.61 -40.46
CA ASN A 319 33.22 -5.18 -40.28
C ASN A 319 34.24 -4.94 -39.14
N ILE A 320 34.15 -5.73 -38.04
CA ILE A 320 35.12 -5.70 -36.95
C ILE A 320 36.49 -6.15 -37.45
N ALA A 321 36.56 -7.23 -38.25
CA ALA A 321 37.80 -7.75 -38.83
C ALA A 321 38.48 -6.69 -39.73
N ILE A 322 37.72 -6.06 -40.62
CA ILE A 322 38.21 -4.97 -41.47
C ILE A 322 38.75 -3.81 -40.63
N LEU A 323 38.02 -3.33 -39.63
CA LEU A 323 38.49 -2.27 -38.76
C LEU A 323 39.79 -2.63 -38.02
N ARG A 324 39.94 -3.88 -37.60
CA ARG A 324 41.14 -4.37 -36.92
C ARG A 324 42.33 -4.47 -37.85
N THR A 325 42.15 -4.91 -39.12
CA THR A 325 43.20 -4.91 -40.11
C THR A 325 43.64 -3.51 -40.51
N MET A 326 42.73 -2.52 -40.45
CA MET A 326 43.04 -1.09 -40.63
C MET A 326 43.71 -0.45 -39.41
N GLY A 327 43.97 -1.22 -38.33
CA GLY A 327 44.70 -0.74 -37.16
C GLY A 327 43.87 -0.39 -35.93
N ALA A 328 42.55 -0.66 -35.91
CA ALA A 328 41.73 -0.46 -34.71
C ALA A 328 42.18 -1.41 -33.58
N THR A 329 42.39 -0.86 -32.39
CA THR A 329 42.82 -1.63 -31.21
C THR A 329 41.67 -2.44 -30.62
N ARG A 330 42.00 -3.53 -29.91
CA ARG A 330 41.00 -4.30 -29.13
C ARG A 330 40.19 -3.41 -28.19
N GLY A 331 40.85 -2.44 -27.52
CA GLY A 331 40.20 -1.52 -26.63
C GLY A 331 39.21 -0.57 -27.32
N SER A 332 39.50 -0.15 -28.57
CA SER A 332 38.55 0.68 -29.33
C SER A 332 37.30 -0.11 -29.69
N ILE A 333 37.44 -1.36 -30.13
CA ILE A 333 36.28 -2.23 -30.45
C ILE A 333 35.46 -2.48 -29.20
N LEU A 334 36.08 -2.80 -28.04
CA LEU A 334 35.39 -2.97 -26.76
C LEU A 334 34.55 -1.73 -26.38
N ARG A 335 35.18 -0.54 -26.50
CA ARG A 335 34.48 0.73 -26.17
C ARG A 335 33.31 1.02 -27.12
N VAL A 336 33.46 0.76 -28.42
CA VAL A 336 32.37 0.95 -29.39
C VAL A 336 31.16 0.07 -29.06
N PHE A 337 31.36 -1.23 -28.79
CA PHE A 337 30.25 -2.12 -28.45
C PHE A 337 29.70 -1.87 -27.08
N PHE A 338 30.53 -1.47 -26.09
CA PHE A 338 30.06 -1.04 -24.79
C PHE A 338 29.19 0.21 -24.90
N MET A 339 29.62 1.23 -25.66
CA MET A 339 28.82 2.45 -25.90
C MET A 339 27.49 2.13 -26.61
N THR A 340 27.51 1.20 -27.58
CA THR A 340 26.28 0.79 -28.28
C THR A 340 25.28 0.14 -27.31
N GLY A 341 25.73 -0.80 -26.50
CA GLY A 341 24.86 -1.46 -25.52
C GLY A 341 24.43 -0.53 -24.39
N ALA A 342 25.34 0.32 -23.89
CA ALA A 342 25.01 1.34 -22.90
C ALA A 342 23.95 2.33 -23.43
N ALA A 343 24.03 2.72 -24.69
CA ALA A 343 23.03 3.59 -25.30
C ALA A 343 21.65 2.89 -25.42
N ILE A 344 21.60 1.62 -25.82
CA ILE A 344 20.34 0.83 -25.84
C ILE A 344 19.77 0.73 -24.43
N GLY A 345 20.61 0.41 -23.44
CA GLY A 345 20.22 0.32 -22.05
C GLY A 345 19.67 1.62 -21.48
N THR A 346 20.37 2.72 -21.71
CA THR A 346 19.94 4.05 -21.23
C THR A 346 18.64 4.49 -21.89
N LEU A 347 18.53 4.37 -23.22
CA LEU A 347 17.30 4.71 -23.95
C LEU A 347 16.12 3.83 -23.53
N GLY A 348 16.36 2.51 -23.38
CA GLY A 348 15.34 1.58 -22.89
C GLY A 348 14.86 1.90 -21.48
N THR A 349 15.80 2.20 -20.57
CA THR A 349 15.47 2.59 -19.18
C THR A 349 14.70 3.90 -19.13
N LEU A 350 15.11 4.92 -19.89
CA LEU A 350 14.40 6.21 -19.94
C LEU A 350 13.00 6.06 -20.56
N ALA A 351 12.87 5.30 -21.63
CA ALA A 351 11.58 5.01 -22.24
C ALA A 351 10.67 4.21 -21.28
N GLY A 352 11.25 3.24 -20.56
CA GLY A 352 10.56 2.48 -19.53
C GLY A 352 10.09 3.33 -18.34
N LEU A 353 10.93 4.28 -17.91
CA LEU A 353 10.55 5.26 -16.88
C LEU A 353 9.37 6.11 -17.34
N VAL A 354 9.46 6.69 -18.53
CA VAL A 354 8.38 7.54 -19.07
C VAL A 354 7.09 6.74 -19.21
N LEU A 355 7.15 5.53 -19.79
CA LEU A 355 5.97 4.68 -19.97
C LEU A 355 5.41 4.22 -18.62
N GLY A 356 6.25 3.83 -17.66
CA GLY A 356 5.84 3.44 -16.33
C GLY A 356 5.12 4.54 -15.58
N VAL A 357 5.66 5.76 -15.60
CA VAL A 357 5.02 6.94 -14.98
C VAL A 357 3.69 7.27 -15.66
N LEU A 358 3.63 7.22 -17.00
CA LEU A 358 2.38 7.46 -17.75
C LEU A 358 1.30 6.42 -17.41
N ILE A 359 1.66 5.16 -17.29
CA ILE A 359 0.72 4.09 -16.88
C ILE A 359 0.24 4.33 -15.46
N CYS A 360 1.11 4.63 -14.51
CA CYS A 360 0.73 4.91 -13.13
C CYS A 360 -0.21 6.13 -13.05
N TRP A 361 0.08 7.18 -13.78
CA TRP A 361 -0.76 8.39 -13.80
C TRP A 361 -2.16 8.12 -14.40
N ASN A 362 -2.25 7.19 -15.34
CA ASN A 362 -3.51 6.82 -15.98
C ASN A 362 -4.08 5.48 -15.45
N ALA A 363 -3.60 4.97 -14.32
CA ALA A 363 -3.97 3.65 -13.80
C ALA A 363 -5.49 3.48 -13.66
N GLU A 364 -6.18 4.50 -13.14
CA GLU A 364 -7.64 4.47 -12.98
C GLU A 364 -8.38 4.50 -14.33
N ASN A 365 -7.91 5.27 -15.32
CA ASN A 365 -8.51 5.28 -16.65
C ASN A 365 -8.30 3.94 -17.37
N ILE A 366 -7.14 3.30 -17.16
CA ILE A 366 -6.84 1.96 -17.69
C ILE A 366 -7.77 0.92 -17.04
N ARG A 367 -7.98 0.97 -15.71
CA ARG A 367 -8.91 0.11 -14.98
C ARG A 367 -10.32 0.22 -15.55
N ARG A 368 -10.82 1.46 -15.72
CA ARG A 368 -12.16 1.72 -16.31
C ARG A 368 -12.25 1.20 -17.74
N GLY A 369 -11.20 1.35 -18.53
CA GLY A 369 -11.12 0.79 -19.89
C GLY A 369 -11.21 -0.72 -19.91
N ILE A 370 -10.50 -1.40 -19.00
CA ILE A 370 -10.57 -2.86 -18.85
C ILE A 370 -11.98 -3.29 -18.41
N GLN A 371 -12.57 -2.59 -17.44
CA GLN A 371 -13.93 -2.84 -16.97
C GLN A 371 -14.96 -2.69 -18.10
N TRP A 372 -14.81 -1.68 -18.97
CA TRP A 372 -15.68 -1.48 -20.11
C TRP A 372 -15.58 -2.62 -21.14
N ILE A 373 -14.37 -3.15 -21.36
CA ILE A 373 -14.12 -4.25 -22.32
C ILE A 373 -14.55 -5.60 -21.75
N SER A 374 -14.23 -5.88 -20.47
CA SER A 374 -14.49 -7.18 -19.84
C SER A 374 -15.88 -7.32 -19.23
N GLY A 375 -16.59 -6.20 -19.00
CA GLY A 375 -17.87 -6.16 -18.28
C GLY A 375 -17.80 -6.48 -16.79
N VAL A 376 -16.58 -6.75 -16.26
CA VAL A 376 -16.36 -7.11 -14.85
C VAL A 376 -15.39 -6.08 -14.25
N ASP A 377 -15.71 -5.58 -13.06
CA ASP A 377 -14.77 -4.75 -12.31
C ASP A 377 -13.67 -5.64 -11.69
N PRO A 378 -12.42 -5.55 -12.16
CA PRO A 378 -11.32 -6.36 -11.63
C PRO A 378 -10.99 -6.02 -10.17
N PHE A 379 -11.43 -4.86 -9.67
CA PHE A 379 -11.24 -4.41 -8.29
C PHE A 379 -12.59 -4.11 -7.64
N ASN A 380 -13.34 -5.17 -7.32
CA ASN A 380 -14.60 -5.03 -6.59
C ASN A 380 -14.30 -4.55 -5.15
N ALA A 381 -14.83 -3.37 -4.80
CA ALA A 381 -14.63 -2.74 -3.49
C ALA A 381 -15.07 -3.65 -2.31
N GLN A 382 -16.00 -4.57 -2.51
CA GLN A 382 -16.43 -5.52 -1.48
C GLN A 382 -15.36 -6.54 -1.10
N PHE A 383 -14.49 -6.93 -2.05
CA PHE A 383 -13.43 -7.93 -1.81
C PHE A 383 -12.08 -7.31 -1.48
N TYR A 384 -11.76 -6.17 -2.11
CA TYR A 384 -10.42 -5.57 -2.00
C TYR A 384 -10.38 -4.34 -1.10
N TYR A 385 -11.51 -3.93 -0.50
CA TYR A 385 -11.62 -2.72 0.33
C TYR A 385 -11.21 -1.41 -0.37
N LEU A 386 -11.04 -1.43 -1.70
CA LEU A 386 -10.55 -0.33 -2.51
C LEU A 386 -11.54 0.01 -3.62
N ALA A 387 -11.99 1.25 -3.65
CA ALA A 387 -12.89 1.74 -4.72
C ALA A 387 -12.14 2.14 -6.00
N GLN A 388 -10.84 2.33 -5.93
CA GLN A 388 -9.97 2.79 -7.03
C GLN A 388 -8.67 2.01 -7.02
N LEU A 389 -7.98 1.95 -8.17
CA LEU A 389 -6.63 1.36 -8.24
C LEU A 389 -5.60 2.38 -7.72
N PRO A 390 -5.11 2.24 -6.49
CA PRO A 390 -4.14 3.18 -5.96
C PRO A 390 -2.77 2.92 -6.58
N ALA A 391 -2.27 3.84 -7.39
CA ALA A 391 -0.91 3.79 -7.91
C ALA A 391 -0.13 5.01 -7.38
N LYS A 392 0.65 4.82 -6.32
CA LYS A 392 1.48 5.88 -5.74
C LYS A 392 2.94 5.71 -6.11
N ILE A 393 3.46 6.68 -6.84
CA ILE A 393 4.86 6.71 -7.27
C ILE A 393 5.72 7.20 -6.10
N SER A 394 6.58 6.34 -5.59
CA SER A 394 7.63 6.71 -4.63
C SER A 394 8.88 7.16 -5.39
N TYR A 395 9.22 8.43 -5.32
CA TYR A 395 10.39 8.99 -6.02
C TYR A 395 11.72 8.29 -5.65
N PRO A 396 12.02 8.00 -4.36
CA PRO A 396 13.25 7.30 -4.00
C PRO A 396 13.33 5.88 -4.58
N GLN A 397 12.22 5.14 -4.56
CA GLN A 397 12.16 3.79 -5.11
C GLN A 397 12.28 3.79 -6.64
N THR A 398 11.58 4.70 -7.32
CA THR A 398 11.66 4.85 -8.78
C THR A 398 13.09 5.20 -9.21
N PHE A 399 13.76 6.10 -8.48
CA PHE A 399 15.16 6.41 -8.73
C PHE A 399 16.07 5.18 -8.51
N GLY A 400 15.83 4.42 -7.45
CA GLY A 400 16.52 3.15 -7.19
C GLY A 400 16.36 2.14 -8.33
N VAL A 401 15.14 1.97 -8.85
CA VAL A 401 14.83 1.09 -9.99
C VAL A 401 15.60 1.54 -11.26
N VAL A 402 15.58 2.83 -11.57
CA VAL A 402 16.30 3.39 -12.73
C VAL A 402 17.80 3.17 -12.61
N LEU A 403 18.38 3.48 -11.44
CA LEU A 403 19.81 3.30 -11.19
C LEU A 403 20.19 1.82 -11.28
N PHE A 404 19.41 0.93 -10.70
CA PHE A 404 19.63 -0.52 -10.75
C PHE A 404 19.52 -1.05 -12.19
N ALA A 405 18.51 -0.63 -12.95
CA ALA A 405 18.36 -1.03 -14.36
C ALA A 405 19.52 -0.56 -15.22
N LEU A 406 20.00 0.66 -15.03
CA LEU A 406 21.21 1.17 -15.73
C LEU A 406 22.46 0.36 -15.37
N LEU A 407 22.66 0.07 -14.08
CA LEU A 407 23.79 -0.71 -13.61
C LEU A 407 23.79 -2.11 -14.22
N ILE A 408 22.68 -2.82 -14.15
CA ILE A 408 22.54 -4.16 -14.76
C ILE A 408 22.73 -4.11 -16.28
N SER A 409 22.16 -3.12 -16.95
CA SER A 409 22.32 -2.92 -18.38
C SER A 409 23.80 -2.74 -18.78
N TYR A 410 24.53 -1.92 -18.03
CA TYR A 410 25.96 -1.70 -18.28
C TYR A 410 26.78 -2.94 -18.01
N LEU A 411 26.53 -3.65 -16.92
CA LEU A 411 27.21 -4.91 -16.60
C LEU A 411 26.94 -5.99 -17.66
N ALA A 412 25.69 -6.14 -18.08
CA ALA A 412 25.30 -7.11 -19.12
C ALA A 412 25.99 -6.84 -20.47
N THR A 413 26.33 -5.57 -20.75
CA THR A 413 26.99 -5.15 -21.97
C THR A 413 28.48 -5.55 -22.02
N ILE A 414 29.14 -5.68 -20.85
CA ILE A 414 30.60 -5.94 -20.78
C ILE A 414 30.98 -7.23 -21.47
N TYR A 415 30.26 -8.32 -21.23
CA TYR A 415 30.58 -9.64 -21.77
C TYR A 415 30.54 -9.68 -23.31
N PRO A 416 29.48 -9.23 -23.99
CA PRO A 416 29.45 -9.18 -25.45
C PRO A 416 30.51 -8.25 -26.06
N ALA A 417 30.74 -7.08 -25.44
CA ALA A 417 31.76 -6.14 -25.88
C ALA A 417 33.17 -6.72 -25.74
N TRP A 418 33.46 -7.43 -24.68
CA TRP A 418 34.73 -8.14 -24.51
C TRP A 418 34.93 -9.23 -25.55
N LYS A 419 33.88 -9.99 -25.87
CA LYS A 419 33.91 -11.03 -26.92
C LYS A 419 34.16 -10.42 -28.30
N ALA A 420 33.51 -9.30 -28.62
CA ALA A 420 33.76 -8.54 -29.86
C ALA A 420 35.22 -8.11 -30.00
N ALA A 421 35.84 -7.64 -28.90
CA ALA A 421 37.23 -7.21 -28.88
C ALA A 421 38.24 -8.35 -29.11
N ARG A 422 37.86 -9.59 -28.84
CA ARG A 422 38.73 -10.78 -28.99
C ARG A 422 38.50 -11.56 -30.30
N LEU A 423 37.59 -11.13 -31.16
CA LEU A 423 37.38 -11.75 -32.48
C LEU A 423 38.70 -11.79 -33.27
N ASP A 424 39.01 -12.98 -33.86
CA ASP A 424 40.17 -13.14 -34.75
C ASP A 424 39.80 -12.60 -36.14
N PRO A 425 40.56 -11.62 -36.69
CA PRO A 425 40.30 -11.09 -38.03
C PRO A 425 40.41 -12.15 -39.14
N VAL A 426 41.29 -13.15 -38.97
CA VAL A 426 41.52 -14.17 -39.95
C VAL A 426 40.34 -15.13 -40.05
N GLU A 427 39.85 -15.60 -38.93
CA GLU A 427 38.65 -16.46 -38.89
C GLU A 427 37.40 -15.73 -39.39
N ALA A 428 37.22 -14.47 -39.01
CA ALA A 428 36.03 -13.69 -39.39
C ALA A 428 35.96 -13.37 -40.90
N LEU A 429 37.09 -13.32 -41.61
CA LEU A 429 37.15 -13.09 -43.06
C LEU A 429 37.17 -14.37 -43.88
N ARG A 430 37.45 -15.53 -43.25
CA ARG A 430 37.55 -16.84 -43.96
C ARG A 430 36.18 -17.49 -44.16
N TYR A 431 35.19 -17.16 -43.35
CA TYR A 431 33.87 -17.79 -43.37
C TYR A 431 32.79 -16.91 -44.04
N GLU A 432 33.15 -15.97 -44.87
CA GLU A 432 32.30 -15.36 -45.89
C GLU A 432 32.44 -16.20 -47.21
#